data_937998e3b316f6bdf4bff7cacf356f66
#
_entry.id   937998e3b316f6bdf4bff7cacf356f66
#
_cell.length_a   1.000
_cell.length_b   1.000
_cell.length_c   1.000
_cell.angle_alpha   90.00
_cell.angle_beta   90.00
_cell.angle_gamma   90.00
#
_symmetry.space_group_name_H-M   'P 1'
#
loop_
_entity.id
_entity.type
_entity.pdbx_description
1 polymer ?
#
loop_
_entity_poly.entity_id
_entity_poly.type
_entity_poly.pdbx_seq_one_letter_code
_entity_poly.pdbx_strand_id
1 'polypeptide(L)'
;MKPDYISIPDWELLTKKYLDTNKLLELLSTGYPPQYLIGNVEFCGNIINVDERVLIPRFETETLVDKTINYAKEMFNKKISIIDLGTGSGCIAISLKKNLDSFVTALDISNDALEVAESNALLNNT
;
A
#
# COMPACT_ATOMS: atom_id res chain seq x y z
N MET A 1 4.07 -27.71 2.69
CA MET A 1 5.36 -27.12 3.15
C MET A 1 5.33 -25.63 2.77
N LYS A 2 5.72 -24.75 3.69
CA LYS A 2 5.74 -23.30 3.46
C LYS A 2 6.78 -22.93 2.39
N PRO A 3 6.44 -22.10 1.38
CA PRO A 3 7.42 -21.55 0.46
C PRO A 3 8.46 -20.67 1.18
N ASP A 4 9.74 -20.74 0.78
CA ASP A 4 10.83 -20.04 1.47
C ASP A 4 10.74 -18.51 1.40
N TYR A 5 10.12 -17.97 0.35
CA TYR A 5 9.95 -16.54 0.12
C TYR A 5 8.76 -15.91 0.87
N ILE A 6 8.00 -16.71 1.64
CA ILE A 6 6.88 -16.21 2.46
C ILE A 6 7.28 -16.22 3.92
N SER A 7 7.02 -15.14 4.64
CA SER A 7 7.27 -15.07 6.09
C SER A 7 6.40 -16.07 6.87
N ILE A 8 6.81 -16.47 8.05
CA ILE A 8 6.01 -17.37 8.91
C ILE A 8 4.65 -16.74 9.26
N PRO A 9 4.57 -15.46 9.70
CA PRO A 9 3.29 -14.82 9.98
C PRO A 9 2.35 -14.78 8.77
N ASP A 10 2.88 -14.45 7.59
CA ASP A 10 2.08 -14.40 6.36
C ASP A 10 1.57 -15.80 5.98
N TRP A 11 2.40 -16.82 6.14
CA TRP A 11 1.99 -18.20 5.89
C TRP A 11 0.87 -18.66 6.83
N GLU A 12 0.98 -18.36 8.11
CA GLU A 12 -0.08 -18.64 9.08
C GLU A 12 -1.39 -17.93 8.75
N LEU A 13 -1.29 -16.65 8.33
CA LEU A 13 -2.45 -15.87 7.90
C LEU A 13 -3.11 -16.49 6.67
N LEU A 14 -2.31 -16.84 5.66
CA LEU A 14 -2.80 -17.44 4.42
C LEU A 14 -3.45 -18.80 4.65
N THR A 15 -2.84 -19.66 5.46
CA THR A 15 -3.41 -21.00 5.75
C THR A 15 -4.67 -20.95 6.60
N LYS A 16 -4.86 -19.91 7.41
CA LYS A 16 -6.12 -19.65 8.10
C LYS A 16 -7.21 -19.14 7.14
N LYS A 17 -6.83 -18.31 6.19
CA LYS A 17 -7.76 -17.71 5.22
C LYS A 17 -8.20 -18.71 4.13
N TYR A 18 -7.28 -19.55 3.69
CA TYR A 18 -7.50 -20.53 2.61
C TYR A 18 -7.51 -21.96 3.18
N LEU A 19 -8.69 -22.58 3.20
CA LEU A 19 -8.87 -23.94 3.75
C LEU A 19 -8.15 -25.03 2.95
N ASP A 20 -7.98 -24.81 1.64
CA ASP A 20 -7.28 -25.73 0.74
C ASP A 20 -5.84 -25.29 0.53
N THR A 21 -4.94 -25.82 1.35
CA THR A 21 -3.52 -25.54 1.29
C THR A 21 -2.86 -25.98 -0.02
N ASN A 22 -3.33 -27.03 -0.66
CA ASN A 22 -2.77 -27.49 -1.94
C ASN A 22 -3.07 -26.48 -3.05
N LYS A 23 -4.30 -25.99 -3.10
CA LYS A 23 -4.72 -24.97 -4.04
C LYS A 23 -3.99 -23.63 -3.83
N LEU A 24 -3.74 -23.27 -2.57
CA LEU A 24 -2.93 -22.12 -2.21
C LEU A 24 -1.48 -22.27 -2.70
N LEU A 25 -0.86 -23.43 -2.49
CA LEU A 25 0.49 -23.71 -2.96
C LEU A 25 0.60 -23.72 -4.49
N GLU A 26 -0.39 -24.28 -5.18
CA GLU A 26 -0.47 -24.26 -6.63
C GLU A 26 -0.48 -22.82 -7.15
N LEU A 27 -1.33 -21.96 -6.61
CA LEU A 27 -1.42 -20.56 -7.00
C LEU A 27 -0.12 -19.81 -6.73
N LEU A 28 0.48 -19.98 -5.55
CA LEU A 28 1.76 -19.37 -5.20
C LEU A 28 2.90 -19.86 -6.11
N SER A 29 2.86 -21.12 -6.57
CA SER A 29 3.87 -21.68 -7.49
C SER A 29 3.87 -21.01 -8.86
N THR A 30 2.77 -20.36 -9.25
CA THR A 30 2.70 -19.56 -10.49
C THR A 30 3.40 -18.21 -10.39
N GLY A 31 3.90 -17.82 -9.20
CA GLY A 31 4.47 -16.50 -8.93
C GLY A 31 3.42 -15.45 -8.54
N TYR A 32 2.18 -15.88 -8.24
CA TYR A 32 1.13 -14.96 -7.77
C TYR A 32 1.55 -14.29 -6.45
N PRO A 33 1.49 -12.95 -6.36
CA PRO A 33 1.94 -12.23 -5.17
C PRO A 33 1.14 -12.59 -3.92
N PRO A 34 1.81 -13.06 -2.84
CA PRO A 34 1.11 -13.39 -1.60
C PRO A 34 0.38 -12.19 -0.97
N GLN A 35 0.85 -10.96 -1.22
CA GLN A 35 0.23 -9.74 -0.71
C GLN A 35 -1.21 -9.55 -1.21
N TYR A 36 -1.50 -9.92 -2.46
CA TYR A 36 -2.88 -9.88 -2.99
C TYR A 36 -3.77 -10.94 -2.33
N LEU A 37 -3.20 -12.08 -1.94
CA LEU A 37 -3.93 -13.12 -1.22
C LEU A 37 -4.19 -12.71 0.23
N ILE A 38 -3.23 -12.05 0.88
CA ILE A 38 -3.36 -11.47 2.22
C ILE A 38 -4.39 -10.33 2.17
N GLY A 39 -4.30 -9.45 1.18
CA GLY A 39 -5.21 -8.35 0.90
C GLY A 39 -4.74 -7.01 1.40
N ASN A 40 -3.60 -6.94 2.08
CA ASN A 40 -3.02 -5.68 2.55
C ASN A 40 -1.51 -5.78 2.74
N VAL A 41 -0.87 -4.61 2.84
CA VAL A 41 0.54 -4.45 3.24
C VAL A 41 0.65 -3.29 4.22
N GLU A 42 1.70 -3.29 5.01
CA GLU A 42 2.11 -2.11 5.77
C GLU A 42 2.99 -1.20 4.90
N PHE A 43 2.71 0.11 4.92
CA PHE A 43 3.49 1.12 4.22
C PHE A 43 3.55 2.40 5.04
N CYS A 44 4.75 2.84 5.40
CA CYS A 44 4.98 4.01 6.27
C CYS A 44 4.11 3.98 7.55
N GLY A 45 3.96 2.81 8.16
CA GLY A 45 3.12 2.61 9.35
C GLY A 45 1.60 2.62 9.10
N ASN A 46 1.16 2.66 7.84
CA ASN A 46 -0.24 2.59 7.45
C ASN A 46 -0.59 1.19 6.94
N ILE A 47 -1.81 0.73 7.19
CA ILE A 47 -2.33 -0.48 6.55
C ILE A 47 -2.95 -0.09 5.21
N ILE A 48 -2.42 -0.63 4.14
CA ILE A 48 -2.84 -0.35 2.77
C ILE A 48 -3.43 -1.62 2.17
N ASN A 49 -4.72 -1.62 1.91
CA ASN A 49 -5.38 -2.70 1.19
C ASN A 49 -4.91 -2.72 -0.26
N VAL A 50 -4.64 -3.91 -0.76
CA VAL A 50 -4.17 -4.15 -2.12
C VAL A 50 -4.89 -5.33 -2.74
N ASP A 51 -5.16 -5.22 -4.02
CA ASP A 51 -5.61 -6.29 -4.91
C ASP A 51 -5.08 -6.03 -6.33
N GLU A 52 -5.49 -6.84 -7.29
CA GLU A 52 -4.97 -6.76 -8.67
C GLU A 52 -5.23 -5.43 -9.38
N ARG A 53 -6.08 -4.56 -8.83
CA ARG A 53 -6.36 -3.23 -9.39
C ARG A 53 -5.24 -2.23 -9.17
N VAL A 54 -4.33 -2.49 -8.24
CA VAL A 54 -3.25 -1.58 -7.86
C VAL A 54 -1.91 -2.28 -7.74
N LEU A 55 -0.84 -1.54 -7.99
CA LEU A 55 0.51 -2.02 -7.71
C LEU A 55 0.72 -2.14 -6.20
N ILE A 56 1.32 -3.27 -5.78
CA ILE A 56 1.73 -3.46 -4.38
C ILE A 56 2.79 -2.41 -4.03
N PRO A 57 2.57 -1.59 -2.97
CA PRO A 57 3.56 -0.62 -2.52
C PRO A 57 4.94 -1.27 -2.29
N ARG A 58 5.98 -0.62 -2.82
CA ARG A 58 7.36 -1.10 -2.71
C ARG A 58 8.03 -0.49 -1.49
N PHE A 59 8.84 -1.29 -0.79
CA PHE A 59 9.58 -0.85 0.39
C PHE A 59 10.49 0.35 0.09
N GLU A 60 11.14 0.39 -1.07
CA GLU A 60 12.01 1.49 -1.48
C GLU A 60 11.27 2.82 -1.60
N THR A 61 9.97 2.78 -1.87
CA THR A 61 9.11 3.97 -1.99
C THR A 61 8.90 4.66 -0.62
N GLU A 62 9.04 3.96 0.49
CA GLU A 62 9.02 4.57 1.83
C GLU A 62 10.15 5.61 2.00
N THR A 63 11.33 5.33 1.44
CA THR A 63 12.43 6.30 1.43
C THR A 63 12.09 7.59 0.68
N LEU A 64 11.34 7.48 -0.43
CA LEU A 64 10.85 8.65 -1.16
C LEU A 64 9.91 9.48 -0.29
N VAL A 65 8.98 8.82 0.40
CA VAL A 65 8.03 9.49 1.30
C VAL A 65 8.77 10.23 2.42
N ASP A 66 9.70 9.57 3.09
CA ASP A 66 10.50 10.16 4.18
C ASP A 66 11.29 11.39 3.71
N LYS A 67 11.94 11.29 2.57
CA LYS A 67 12.68 12.42 1.98
C LYS A 67 11.75 13.58 1.61
N THR A 68 10.58 13.27 1.06
CA THR A 68 9.57 14.28 0.71
C THR A 68 9.06 15.01 1.95
N ILE A 69 8.77 14.28 3.03
CA ILE A 69 8.32 14.85 4.29
C ILE A 69 9.39 15.78 4.88
N ASN A 70 10.64 15.33 4.93
CA ASN A 70 11.75 16.12 5.46
C ASN A 70 11.97 17.38 4.63
N TYR A 71 12.04 17.27 3.32
CA TYR A 71 12.15 18.39 2.40
C TYR A 71 11.01 19.39 2.58
N ALA A 72 9.77 18.92 2.65
CA ALA A 72 8.61 19.79 2.84
C ALA A 72 8.67 20.56 4.17
N LYS A 73 9.09 19.91 5.26
CA LYS A 73 9.24 20.55 6.57
C LYS A 73 10.35 21.58 6.62
N GLU A 74 11.43 21.37 5.86
CA GLU A 74 12.55 22.31 5.79
C GLU A 74 12.22 23.54 4.91
N MET A 75 11.54 23.32 3.79
CA MET A 75 11.31 24.34 2.77
C MET A 75 10.05 25.17 2.99
N PHE A 76 9.05 24.62 3.68
CA PHE A 76 7.76 25.28 3.84
C PHE A 76 7.35 25.36 5.30
N ASN A 77 7.08 26.56 5.77
CA ASN A 77 6.54 26.84 7.12
C ASN A 77 5.05 27.13 7.14
N LYS A 78 4.34 26.74 6.09
CA LYS A 78 2.91 26.94 5.90
C LYS A 78 2.27 25.69 5.29
N LYS A 79 0.94 25.65 5.33
CA LYS A 79 0.15 24.60 4.67
C LYS A 79 0.43 24.59 3.16
N ILE A 80 0.73 23.42 2.63
CA ILE A 80 1.08 23.20 1.22
C ILE A 80 0.01 22.38 0.50
N SER A 81 0.00 22.46 -0.83
CA SER A 81 -0.81 21.59 -1.69
C SER A 81 0.11 20.59 -2.39
N ILE A 82 -0.28 19.34 -2.35
CA ILE A 82 0.46 18.22 -2.93
C ILE A 82 -0.44 17.52 -3.93
N ILE A 83 0.13 17.13 -5.07
CA ILE A 83 -0.54 16.28 -6.06
C ILE A 83 0.27 14.99 -6.19
N ASP A 84 -0.38 13.85 -5.97
CA ASP A 84 0.17 12.53 -6.21
C ASP A 84 -0.37 11.99 -7.53
N LEU A 85 0.49 11.92 -8.55
CA LEU A 85 0.14 11.48 -9.90
C LEU A 85 0.41 9.99 -10.05
N GLY A 86 -0.62 9.23 -10.43
CA GLY A 86 -0.53 7.77 -10.49
C GLY A 86 -0.56 7.18 -9.07
N THR A 87 -1.52 7.59 -8.27
CA THR A 87 -1.58 7.27 -6.83
C THR A 87 -1.72 5.78 -6.52
N GLY A 88 -2.24 4.98 -7.47
CA GLY A 88 -2.44 3.55 -7.29
C GLY A 88 -3.28 3.25 -6.04
N SER A 89 -2.70 2.57 -5.07
CA SER A 89 -3.34 2.26 -3.79
C SER A 89 -3.55 3.47 -2.86
N GLY A 90 -3.01 4.64 -3.21
CA GLY A 90 -3.03 5.83 -2.36
C GLY A 90 -1.94 5.88 -1.29
N CYS A 91 -1.02 4.92 -1.25
CA CYS A 91 -0.06 4.75 -0.16
C CYS A 91 0.83 5.99 0.06
N ILE A 92 1.30 6.65 -1.00
CA ILE A 92 2.12 7.87 -0.91
C ILE A 92 1.25 9.04 -0.43
N ALA A 93 0.12 9.29 -1.10
CA ALA A 93 -0.80 10.38 -0.76
C ALA A 93 -1.25 10.31 0.71
N ILE A 94 -1.64 9.14 1.19
CA ILE A 94 -2.05 8.90 2.58
C ILE A 94 -0.90 9.19 3.55
N SER A 95 0.30 8.69 3.25
CA SER A 95 1.47 8.88 4.11
C SER A 95 1.88 10.35 4.20
N LEU A 96 1.85 11.07 3.09
CA LEU A 96 2.12 12.52 3.07
C LEU A 96 1.05 13.31 3.84
N LYS A 97 -0.23 12.99 3.63
CA LYS A 97 -1.34 13.63 4.33
C LYS A 97 -1.25 13.49 5.84
N LYS A 98 -0.87 12.30 6.33
CA LYS A 98 -0.74 12.04 7.78
C LYS A 98 0.44 12.75 8.44
N ASN A 99 1.48 13.07 7.69
CA ASN A 99 2.74 13.61 8.23
C ASN A 99 2.97 15.09 7.93
N LEU A 100 2.14 15.70 7.09
CA LEU A 100 2.26 17.10 6.69
C LEU A 100 0.93 17.83 6.85
N ASP A 101 0.98 19.09 7.29
CA ASP A 101 -0.18 19.98 7.19
C ASP A 101 -0.35 20.41 5.72
N SER A 102 -1.18 19.64 5.00
CA SER A 102 -1.29 19.76 3.56
C SER A 102 -2.68 19.48 3.04
N PHE A 103 -2.96 20.01 1.85
CA PHE A 103 -4.03 19.51 0.97
C PHE A 103 -3.39 18.51 0.01
N VAL A 104 -3.86 17.28 -0.01
CA VAL A 104 -3.35 16.25 -0.91
C VAL A 104 -4.45 15.86 -1.91
N THR A 105 -4.11 15.94 -3.19
CA THR A 105 -4.95 15.46 -4.28
C THR A 105 -4.30 14.24 -4.91
N ALA A 106 -4.96 13.11 -4.85
CA ALA A 106 -4.51 11.87 -5.47
C ALA A 106 -5.19 11.68 -6.82
N LEU A 107 -4.42 11.41 -7.86
CA LEU A 107 -4.90 11.22 -9.23
C LEU A 107 -4.41 9.87 -9.77
N ASP A 108 -5.29 9.22 -10.52
CA ASP A 108 -4.93 8.02 -11.30
C ASP A 108 -5.77 7.97 -12.58
N ILE A 109 -5.25 7.35 -13.63
CA ILE A 109 -6.01 7.11 -14.85
C ILE A 109 -7.02 5.97 -14.67
N SER A 110 -6.77 5.06 -13.73
CA SER A 110 -7.62 3.92 -13.42
C SER A 110 -8.66 4.30 -12.36
N ASN A 111 -9.94 4.26 -12.72
CA ASN A 111 -11.01 4.42 -11.73
C ASN A 111 -11.00 3.32 -10.67
N ASP A 112 -10.63 2.09 -11.04
CA ASP A 112 -10.51 0.97 -10.11
C ASP A 112 -9.42 1.23 -9.07
N ALA A 113 -8.30 1.83 -9.48
CA ALA A 113 -7.24 2.23 -8.54
C ALA A 113 -7.72 3.35 -7.60
N LEU A 114 -8.48 4.32 -8.11
CA LEU A 114 -9.05 5.40 -7.28
C LEU A 114 -10.04 4.87 -6.22
N GLU A 115 -10.84 3.85 -6.54
CA GLU A 115 -11.70 3.19 -5.55
C GLU A 115 -10.89 2.55 -4.42
N VAL A 116 -9.78 1.88 -4.75
CA VAL A 116 -8.87 1.33 -3.74
C VAL A 116 -8.23 2.43 -2.91
N ALA A 117 -7.74 3.50 -3.55
CA ALA A 117 -7.12 4.63 -2.86
C ALA A 117 -8.09 5.33 -1.90
N GLU A 118 -9.34 5.55 -2.31
CA GLU A 118 -10.39 6.14 -1.47
C GLU A 118 -10.70 5.25 -0.26
N SER A 119 -10.86 3.95 -0.48
CA SER A 119 -11.05 2.97 0.60
C SER A 119 -9.90 3.00 1.59
N ASN A 120 -8.66 3.08 1.10
CA ASN A 120 -7.47 3.17 1.94
C ASN A 120 -7.38 4.50 2.71
N ALA A 121 -7.78 5.60 2.08
CA ALA A 121 -7.84 6.91 2.75
C ALA A 121 -8.82 6.86 3.93
N LEU A 122 -10.02 6.32 3.73
CA LEU A 122 -11.01 6.14 4.79
C LEU A 122 -10.48 5.23 5.91
N LEU A 123 -9.87 4.10 5.57
CA LEU A 123 -9.28 3.17 6.53
C LEU A 123 -8.22 3.84 7.41
N ASN A 124 -7.47 4.77 6.85
CA ASN A 124 -6.38 5.48 7.54
C ASN A 124 -6.77 6.86 8.09
N ASN A 125 -8.04 7.22 8.06
CA ASN A 125 -8.59 8.49 8.57
C ASN A 125 -7.98 9.75 7.90
N THR A 126 -7.85 9.68 6.60
CA THR A 126 -7.32 10.81 5.79
C THR A 126 -8.29 11.32 4.73
#